data_681b4bf789859cb927df55d1fd088350
#
_entry.id   681b4bf789859cb927df55d1fd088350
#
_cell.length_a   1.000
_cell.length_b   1.000
_cell.length_c   1.000
_cell.angle_alpha   90.00
_cell.angle_beta   90.00
_cell.angle_gamma   90.00
#
_symmetry.space_group_name_H-M   'P 1'
#
loop_
_entity.id
_entity.type
_entity.pdbx_description
1 polymer ?
#
loop_
_entity_poly.entity_id
_entity_poly.type
_entity_poly.pdbx_seq_one_letter_code
_entity_poly.pdbx_strand_id
1 'polypeptide(L)'
;MKLFLKKIIKKYRDMSVEMKAASWYAVGNIIQKIAPWLVMIILTHYLATEEYGIYSIFMSWLEIFEIIITLRIYSNGYVAGLVRDDENRTIYTATMQSLSIVLIVIWTLMYLMFHKGINYITGISTPLSILMICSFIGTISFGLWSSRQRVDNQYKKMLFAIIVYGLIGPIVGALTVFLNLDNPIFYVIATRTVIQLGVAIPFFISNYKGTSTLWKKDYAIDALKYNLPLMPYYLSMILLNHSDRLMIQKIDGYEDAALYSVSYSAAMVIFVISGALNLSLQAWLFKELKLKDSSKDKSKLITVGTIIVAFCAIAEIVMAPEIILILGGKKYLEAIWVMPPLAIS
;
A
#
# COMPACT_ATOMS: atom_id res chain seq x y z
N MET A 1 27.84 -21.62 9.25
CA MET A 1 26.99 -21.07 8.17
C MET A 1 26.39 -22.16 7.28
N LYS A 2 27.16 -23.07 6.62
CA LYS A 2 26.59 -24.14 5.74
C LYS A 2 25.61 -25.11 6.41
N LEU A 3 25.82 -25.51 7.68
CA LEU A 3 24.93 -26.39 8.43
C LEU A 3 23.59 -25.70 8.80
N PHE A 4 23.62 -24.42 9.15
CA PHE A 4 22.44 -23.61 9.44
C PHE A 4 21.56 -23.45 8.19
N LEU A 5 22.17 -23.11 7.04
CA LEU A 5 21.48 -23.03 5.75
C LEU A 5 20.83 -24.37 5.34
N LYS A 6 21.55 -25.50 5.49
CA LYS A 6 20.99 -26.83 5.23
C LYS A 6 19.78 -27.14 6.10
N LYS A 7 19.80 -26.74 7.39
CA LYS A 7 18.67 -26.93 8.32
C LYS A 7 17.46 -26.10 7.94
N ILE A 8 17.66 -24.85 7.51
CA ILE A 8 16.58 -23.97 7.01
C ILE A 8 16.00 -24.53 5.71
N ILE A 9 16.82 -24.93 4.77
CA ILE A 9 16.35 -25.49 3.48
C ILE A 9 15.55 -26.79 3.71
N LYS A 10 16.02 -27.67 4.63
CA LYS A 10 15.28 -28.88 4.98
C LYS A 10 13.94 -28.53 5.62
N LYS A 11 13.91 -27.60 6.59
CA LYS A 11 12.67 -27.17 7.25
C LYS A 11 11.68 -26.54 6.25
N TYR A 12 12.17 -25.73 5.30
CA TYR A 12 11.35 -25.14 4.24
C TYR A 12 10.79 -26.24 3.30
N ARG A 13 11.60 -27.23 2.93
CA ARG A 13 11.14 -28.32 2.07
C ARG A 13 10.01 -29.13 2.70
N ASP A 14 10.07 -29.34 4.00
CA ASP A 14 9.12 -30.14 4.79
C ASP A 14 7.86 -29.35 5.22
N MET A 15 7.76 -28.04 4.89
CA MET A 15 6.56 -27.22 5.13
C MET A 15 5.41 -27.59 4.19
N SER A 16 4.15 -27.44 4.67
CA SER A 16 2.96 -27.54 3.84
C SER A 16 2.92 -26.44 2.77
N VAL A 17 2.10 -26.62 1.74
CA VAL A 17 1.95 -25.65 0.64
C VAL A 17 1.45 -24.31 1.18
N GLU A 18 0.50 -24.33 2.13
CA GLU A 18 -0.08 -23.15 2.77
C GLU A 18 0.97 -22.39 3.58
N MET A 19 1.84 -23.09 4.33
CA MET A 19 2.93 -22.45 5.08
C MET A 19 3.98 -21.84 4.16
N LYS A 20 4.31 -22.49 3.06
CA LYS A 20 5.18 -21.93 2.02
C LYS A 20 4.56 -20.67 1.41
N ALA A 21 3.27 -20.75 1.04
CA ALA A 21 2.53 -19.61 0.51
C ALA A 21 2.51 -18.44 1.49
N ALA A 22 2.18 -18.66 2.76
CA ALA A 22 2.18 -17.64 3.80
C ALA A 22 3.56 -16.95 3.95
N SER A 23 4.64 -17.74 3.92
CA SER A 23 6.01 -17.19 4.00
C SER A 23 6.33 -16.29 2.81
N TRP A 24 5.97 -16.68 1.59
CA TRP A 24 6.20 -15.89 0.39
C TRP A 24 5.29 -14.66 0.31
N TYR A 25 4.06 -14.73 0.83
CA TYR A 25 3.20 -13.57 0.94
C TYR A 25 3.76 -12.54 1.93
N ALA A 26 4.34 -13.00 3.05
CA ALA A 26 5.03 -12.11 3.98
C ALA A 26 6.22 -11.39 3.31
N VAL A 27 7.03 -12.11 2.53
CA VAL A 27 8.12 -11.51 1.73
C VAL A 27 7.57 -10.50 0.72
N GLY A 28 6.50 -10.82 0.01
CA GLY A 28 5.85 -9.90 -0.92
C GLY A 28 5.37 -8.62 -0.25
N ASN A 29 4.76 -8.73 0.93
CA ASN A 29 4.31 -7.57 1.71
C ASN A 29 5.49 -6.69 2.18
N ILE A 30 6.62 -7.28 2.57
CA ILE A 30 7.84 -6.55 2.93
C ILE A 30 8.37 -5.78 1.71
N ILE A 31 8.45 -6.42 0.56
CA ILE A 31 8.90 -5.79 -0.70
C ILE A 31 8.00 -4.59 -1.05
N GLN A 32 6.70 -4.74 -0.95
CA GLN A 32 5.75 -3.64 -1.20
C GLN A 32 5.93 -2.45 -0.24
N LYS A 33 6.33 -2.70 1.00
CA LYS A 33 6.59 -1.65 1.98
C LYS A 33 7.94 -0.95 1.77
N ILE A 34 8.94 -1.66 1.25
CA ILE A 34 10.27 -1.09 0.98
C ILE A 34 10.25 -0.20 -0.27
N ALA A 35 9.43 -0.52 -1.27
CA ALA A 35 9.38 0.23 -2.53
C ALA A 35 9.16 1.74 -2.35
N PRO A 36 8.19 2.22 -1.55
CA PRO A 36 7.99 3.65 -1.30
C PRO A 36 9.21 4.33 -0.68
N TRP A 37 9.95 3.64 0.20
CA TRP A 37 11.16 4.20 0.80
C TRP A 37 12.29 4.38 -0.20
N LEU A 38 12.50 3.41 -1.11
CA LEU A 38 13.49 3.55 -2.17
C LEU A 38 13.16 4.73 -3.10
N VAL A 39 11.89 4.86 -3.47
CA VAL A 39 11.41 6.00 -4.27
C VAL A 39 11.62 7.30 -3.51
N MET A 40 11.27 7.36 -2.23
CA MET A 40 11.46 8.52 -1.38
C MET A 40 12.92 8.97 -1.36
N ILE A 41 13.87 8.06 -1.09
CA ILE A 41 15.30 8.37 -1.06
C ILE A 41 15.75 9.00 -2.38
N ILE A 42 15.35 8.45 -3.52
CA ILE A 42 15.71 9.01 -4.83
C ILE A 42 15.11 10.43 -4.96
N LEU A 43 13.81 10.58 -4.71
CA LEU A 43 13.11 11.84 -4.95
C LEU A 43 13.60 12.95 -3.99
N THR A 44 13.78 12.64 -2.71
CA THR A 44 14.22 13.63 -1.72
C THR A 44 15.63 14.15 -1.97
N HIS A 45 16.52 13.34 -2.53
CA HIS A 45 17.89 13.78 -2.79
C HIS A 45 18.02 14.63 -4.07
N TYR A 46 17.14 14.42 -5.05
CA TYR A 46 17.25 15.05 -6.38
C TYR A 46 16.21 16.14 -6.66
N LEU A 47 15.03 16.09 -6.03
CA LEU A 47 14.00 17.12 -6.18
C LEU A 47 14.15 18.25 -5.17
N ALA A 48 13.60 19.42 -5.48
CA ALA A 48 13.38 20.47 -4.48
C ALA A 48 12.40 19.98 -3.39
N THR A 49 12.45 20.58 -2.20
CA THR A 49 11.61 20.18 -1.06
C THR A 49 10.12 20.33 -1.42
N GLU A 50 9.75 21.45 -2.04
CA GLU A 50 8.39 21.70 -2.52
C GLU A 50 7.91 20.64 -3.53
N GLU A 51 8.77 20.26 -4.48
CA GLU A 51 8.44 19.25 -5.49
C GLU A 51 8.16 17.88 -4.85
N TYR A 52 8.99 17.45 -3.89
CA TYR A 52 8.73 16.23 -3.14
C TYR A 52 7.45 16.36 -2.31
N GLY A 53 7.14 17.55 -1.79
CA GLY A 53 5.87 17.85 -1.13
C GLY A 53 4.67 17.59 -2.05
N ILE A 54 4.70 18.10 -3.28
CA ILE A 54 3.66 17.84 -4.29
C ILE A 54 3.50 16.33 -4.54
N TYR A 55 4.61 15.60 -4.69
CA TYR A 55 4.58 14.14 -4.84
C TYR A 55 3.92 13.46 -3.65
N SER A 56 4.27 13.83 -2.43
CA SER A 56 3.75 13.22 -1.20
C SER A 56 2.25 13.49 -1.01
N ILE A 57 1.79 14.69 -1.35
CA ILE A 57 0.36 15.06 -1.36
C ILE A 57 -0.40 14.29 -2.44
N PHE A 58 0.17 14.15 -3.64
CA PHE A 58 -0.40 13.33 -4.69
C PHE A 58 -0.60 11.88 -4.23
N MET A 59 0.41 11.29 -3.55
CA MET A 59 0.32 9.93 -3.02
C MET A 59 -0.76 9.79 -1.94
N SER A 60 -0.92 10.80 -1.09
CA SER A 60 -1.95 10.81 -0.06
C SER A 60 -3.36 10.83 -0.68
N TRP A 61 -3.59 11.68 -1.66
CA TRP A 61 -4.86 11.72 -2.39
C TRP A 61 -5.09 10.47 -3.23
N LEU A 62 -4.04 9.89 -3.80
CA LEU A 62 -4.12 8.63 -4.54
C LEU A 62 -4.74 7.52 -3.66
N GLU A 63 -4.27 7.36 -2.43
CA GLU A 63 -4.77 6.34 -1.50
C GLU A 63 -6.21 6.63 -1.03
N ILE A 64 -6.55 7.90 -0.79
CA ILE A 64 -7.92 8.30 -0.42
C ILE A 64 -8.89 8.04 -1.58
N PHE A 65 -8.57 8.51 -2.78
CA PHE A 65 -9.42 8.32 -3.97
C PHE A 65 -9.49 6.87 -4.41
N GLU A 66 -8.45 6.07 -4.17
CA GLU A 66 -8.50 4.63 -4.40
C GLU A 66 -9.69 4.00 -3.68
N ILE A 67 -9.90 4.31 -2.38
CA ILE A 67 -11.03 3.77 -1.62
C ILE A 67 -12.36 4.27 -2.17
N ILE A 68 -12.45 5.57 -2.43
CA ILE A 68 -13.70 6.21 -2.87
C ILE A 68 -14.12 5.70 -4.26
N ILE A 69 -13.18 5.62 -5.20
CA ILE A 69 -13.45 5.28 -6.60
C ILE A 69 -13.60 3.78 -6.79
N THR A 70 -12.73 2.99 -6.15
CA THR A 70 -12.71 1.54 -6.39
C THR A 70 -13.56 0.76 -5.41
N LEU A 71 -14.02 1.39 -4.31
CA LEU A 71 -14.68 0.74 -3.16
C LEU A 71 -13.89 -0.48 -2.67
N ARG A 72 -12.60 -0.56 -2.99
CA ARG A 72 -11.75 -1.73 -2.71
C ARG A 72 -12.39 -3.07 -3.09
N ILE A 73 -13.12 -3.10 -4.21
CA ILE A 73 -13.85 -4.29 -4.68
C ILE A 73 -12.95 -5.52 -4.76
N TYR A 74 -11.66 -5.37 -5.06
CA TYR A 74 -10.68 -6.45 -5.15
C TYR A 74 -10.21 -7.03 -3.80
N SER A 75 -10.70 -6.50 -2.67
CA SER A 75 -10.26 -6.89 -1.32
C SER A 75 -11.10 -8.02 -0.72
N ASN A 76 -11.39 -7.96 0.58
CA ASN A 76 -12.02 -9.02 1.37
C ASN A 76 -13.35 -9.53 0.79
N GLY A 77 -14.21 -8.64 0.28
CA GLY A 77 -15.48 -9.02 -0.33
C GLY A 77 -15.30 -9.88 -1.57
N TYR A 78 -14.31 -9.55 -2.39
CA TYR A 78 -13.98 -10.35 -3.57
C TYR A 78 -13.45 -11.74 -3.22
N VAL A 79 -12.55 -11.82 -2.24
CA VAL A 79 -12.00 -13.10 -1.77
C VAL A 79 -13.11 -13.99 -1.20
N ALA A 80 -14.02 -13.42 -0.39
CA ALA A 80 -15.18 -14.15 0.14
C ALA A 80 -16.09 -14.67 -0.99
N GLY A 81 -16.32 -13.86 -2.01
CA GLY A 81 -17.12 -14.25 -3.19
C GLY A 81 -16.47 -15.36 -4.01
N LEU A 82 -15.14 -15.33 -4.21
CA LEU A 82 -14.40 -16.38 -4.89
C LEU A 82 -14.50 -17.74 -4.19
N VAL A 83 -14.55 -17.74 -2.87
CA VAL A 83 -14.67 -18.96 -2.06
C VAL A 83 -16.12 -19.45 -2.05
N ARG A 84 -17.09 -18.54 -2.00
CA ARG A 84 -18.53 -18.87 -1.98
C ARG A 84 -19.01 -19.48 -3.29
N ASP A 85 -18.55 -18.95 -4.44
CA ASP A 85 -19.02 -19.33 -5.77
C ASP A 85 -17.86 -19.90 -6.61
N ASP A 86 -17.37 -21.05 -6.18
CA ASP A 86 -16.19 -21.73 -6.75
C ASP A 86 -16.36 -22.09 -8.22
N GLU A 87 -17.58 -22.51 -8.63
CA GLU A 87 -17.87 -22.94 -10.01
C GLU A 87 -17.88 -21.76 -10.99
N ASN A 88 -18.27 -20.56 -10.55
CA ASN A 88 -18.44 -19.38 -11.41
C ASN A 88 -17.38 -18.30 -11.20
N ARG A 89 -16.22 -18.65 -10.63
CA ARG A 89 -15.12 -17.69 -10.31
C ARG A 89 -14.73 -16.78 -11.48
N THR A 90 -14.78 -17.30 -12.70
CA THR A 90 -14.41 -16.52 -13.91
C THR A 90 -15.45 -15.45 -14.21
N ILE A 91 -16.74 -15.78 -14.15
CA ILE A 91 -17.84 -14.81 -14.35
C ILE A 91 -17.82 -13.78 -13.23
N TYR A 92 -17.60 -14.23 -11.98
CA TYR A 92 -17.52 -13.34 -10.83
C TYR A 92 -16.37 -12.33 -10.98
N THR A 93 -15.18 -12.80 -11.35
CA THR A 93 -14.01 -11.95 -11.59
C THR A 93 -14.24 -10.95 -12.73
N ALA A 94 -14.78 -11.41 -13.86
CA ALA A 94 -15.11 -10.54 -15.00
C ALA A 94 -16.13 -9.47 -14.61
N THR A 95 -17.15 -9.84 -13.84
CA THR A 95 -18.15 -8.88 -13.33
C THR A 95 -17.51 -7.84 -12.41
N MET A 96 -16.62 -8.24 -11.49
CA MET A 96 -15.90 -7.30 -10.61
C MET A 96 -15.01 -6.34 -11.39
N GLN A 97 -14.30 -6.83 -12.40
CA GLN A 97 -13.49 -5.98 -13.28
C GLN A 97 -14.37 -4.98 -14.05
N SER A 98 -15.49 -5.43 -14.61
CA SER A 98 -16.42 -4.58 -15.33
C SER A 98 -17.09 -3.54 -14.44
N LEU A 99 -17.52 -3.93 -13.23
CA LEU A 99 -18.07 -3.01 -12.23
C LEU A 99 -17.06 -1.92 -11.88
N SER A 100 -15.80 -2.29 -11.69
CA SER A 100 -14.73 -1.35 -11.38
C SER A 100 -14.50 -0.34 -12.51
N ILE A 101 -14.58 -0.79 -13.78
CA ILE A 101 -14.49 0.12 -14.94
C ILE A 101 -15.67 1.10 -14.92
N VAL A 102 -16.89 0.62 -14.67
CA VAL A 102 -18.07 1.49 -14.59
C VAL A 102 -17.89 2.56 -13.51
N LEU A 103 -17.39 2.19 -12.33
CA LEU A 103 -17.11 3.14 -11.25
C LEU A 103 -16.05 4.17 -11.66
N ILE A 104 -14.96 3.75 -12.28
CA ILE A 104 -13.91 4.66 -12.78
C ILE A 104 -14.49 5.63 -13.82
N VAL A 105 -15.31 5.15 -14.74
CA VAL A 105 -15.96 6.01 -15.75
C VAL A 105 -16.88 7.03 -15.10
N ILE A 106 -17.73 6.62 -14.15
CA ILE A 106 -18.60 7.53 -13.39
C ILE A 106 -17.77 8.63 -12.72
N TRP A 107 -16.70 8.24 -12.02
CA TRP A 107 -15.82 9.19 -11.34
C TRP A 107 -15.04 10.08 -12.30
N THR A 108 -14.65 9.57 -13.47
CA THR A 108 -14.02 10.37 -14.52
C THR A 108 -14.99 11.45 -15.01
N LEU A 109 -16.23 11.10 -15.30
CA LEU A 109 -17.25 12.06 -15.72
C LEU A 109 -17.52 13.11 -14.63
N MET A 110 -17.64 12.67 -13.36
CA MET A 110 -17.79 13.58 -12.23
C MET A 110 -16.59 14.51 -12.08
N TYR A 111 -15.38 13.99 -12.22
CA TYR A 111 -14.16 14.81 -12.19
C TYR A 111 -14.16 15.86 -13.33
N LEU A 112 -14.50 15.47 -14.55
CA LEU A 112 -14.56 16.42 -15.69
C LEU A 112 -15.58 17.54 -15.45
N MET A 113 -16.70 17.25 -14.80
CA MET A 113 -17.71 18.27 -14.46
C MET A 113 -17.23 19.22 -13.34
N PHE A 114 -16.52 18.71 -12.35
CA PHE A 114 -16.16 19.45 -11.12
C PHE A 114 -14.66 19.65 -10.94
N HIS A 115 -13.84 19.49 -12.01
CA HIS A 115 -12.38 19.49 -11.93
C HIS A 115 -11.79 20.73 -11.22
N LYS A 116 -12.36 21.94 -11.44
CA LYS A 116 -11.87 23.16 -10.79
C LYS A 116 -12.02 23.10 -9.26
N GLY A 117 -13.17 22.62 -8.77
CA GLY A 117 -13.43 22.47 -7.35
C GLY A 117 -12.57 21.38 -6.73
N ILE A 118 -12.45 20.22 -7.39
CA ILE A 118 -11.63 19.11 -6.91
C ILE A 118 -10.16 19.53 -6.88
N ASN A 119 -9.63 20.18 -7.91
CA ASN A 119 -8.25 20.67 -7.94
C ASN A 119 -7.98 21.71 -6.83
N TYR A 120 -8.95 22.59 -6.55
CA TYR A 120 -8.84 23.56 -5.46
C TYR A 120 -8.77 22.87 -4.08
N ILE A 121 -9.59 21.84 -3.86
CA ILE A 121 -9.60 21.08 -2.60
C ILE A 121 -8.32 20.27 -2.44
N THR A 122 -7.89 19.58 -3.49
CA THR A 122 -6.75 18.66 -3.44
C THR A 122 -5.39 19.34 -3.56
N GLY A 123 -5.34 20.52 -4.17
CA GLY A 123 -4.09 21.17 -4.57
C GLY A 123 -3.38 20.47 -5.74
N ILE A 124 -4.04 19.51 -6.42
CA ILE A 124 -3.43 18.75 -7.52
C ILE A 124 -3.87 19.31 -8.86
N SER A 125 -2.94 19.40 -9.79
CA SER A 125 -3.21 19.85 -11.18
C SER A 125 -4.03 18.85 -11.97
N THR A 126 -4.77 19.33 -12.98
CA THR A 126 -5.61 18.47 -13.84
C THR A 126 -4.84 17.33 -14.50
N PRO A 127 -3.62 17.51 -15.08
CA PRO A 127 -2.87 16.38 -15.65
C PRO A 127 -2.56 15.28 -14.63
N LEU A 128 -2.17 15.66 -13.41
CA LEU A 128 -1.88 14.70 -12.35
C LEU A 128 -3.14 13.97 -11.87
N SER A 129 -4.28 14.66 -11.79
CA SER A 129 -5.55 14.04 -11.42
C SER A 129 -6.03 13.02 -12.46
N ILE A 130 -5.82 13.29 -13.76
CA ILE A 130 -6.12 12.33 -14.83
C ILE A 130 -5.21 11.09 -14.71
N LEU A 131 -3.91 11.28 -14.48
CA LEU A 131 -2.97 10.18 -14.26
C LEU A 131 -3.37 9.34 -13.03
N MET A 132 -3.84 9.99 -11.97
CA MET A 132 -4.37 9.32 -10.77
C MET A 132 -5.55 8.40 -11.12
N ILE A 133 -6.55 8.91 -11.83
CA ILE A 133 -7.72 8.13 -12.23
C ILE A 133 -7.31 6.95 -13.13
N CYS A 134 -6.44 7.18 -14.09
CA CYS A 134 -5.93 6.12 -14.98
C CYS A 134 -5.21 5.02 -14.19
N SER A 135 -4.46 5.36 -13.14
CA SER A 135 -3.72 4.38 -12.34
C SER A 135 -4.62 3.37 -11.65
N PHE A 136 -5.88 3.72 -11.33
CA PHE A 136 -6.83 2.80 -10.70
C PHE A 136 -7.22 1.62 -11.58
N ILE A 137 -7.18 1.76 -12.91
CA ILE A 137 -7.40 0.63 -13.83
C ILE A 137 -6.34 -0.46 -13.57
N GLY A 138 -5.08 -0.06 -13.43
CA GLY A 138 -3.98 -0.96 -13.12
C GLY A 138 -4.10 -1.57 -11.73
N THR A 139 -4.40 -0.75 -10.72
CA THR A 139 -4.55 -1.18 -9.32
C THR A 139 -5.64 -2.24 -9.17
N ILE A 140 -6.81 -2.02 -9.77
CA ILE A 140 -7.92 -2.97 -9.71
C ILE A 140 -7.59 -4.25 -10.45
N SER A 141 -7.04 -4.14 -11.67
CA SER A 141 -6.72 -5.31 -12.48
C SER A 141 -5.69 -6.22 -11.79
N PHE A 142 -4.64 -5.63 -11.23
CA PHE A 142 -3.67 -6.34 -10.41
C PHE A 142 -4.29 -6.88 -9.12
N GLY A 143 -5.11 -6.07 -8.43
CA GLY A 143 -5.76 -6.44 -7.18
C GLY A 143 -6.67 -7.67 -7.31
N LEU A 144 -7.54 -7.72 -8.32
CA LEU A 144 -8.40 -8.87 -8.62
C LEU A 144 -7.57 -10.10 -8.98
N TRP A 145 -6.62 -9.95 -9.90
CA TRP A 145 -5.77 -11.05 -10.31
C TRP A 145 -4.96 -11.61 -9.13
N SER A 146 -4.31 -10.75 -8.33
CA SER A 146 -3.47 -11.17 -7.21
C SER A 146 -4.28 -11.85 -6.10
N SER A 147 -5.50 -11.36 -5.82
CA SER A 147 -6.41 -11.98 -4.85
C SER A 147 -6.84 -13.37 -5.30
N ARG A 148 -7.10 -13.58 -6.60
CA ARG A 148 -7.38 -14.90 -7.16
C ARG A 148 -6.17 -15.83 -7.01
N GLN A 149 -4.94 -15.37 -7.37
CA GLN A 149 -3.73 -16.19 -7.19
C GLN A 149 -3.51 -16.59 -5.73
N ARG A 150 -3.94 -15.74 -4.78
CA ARG A 150 -3.85 -16.01 -3.33
C ARG A 150 -4.81 -17.14 -2.92
N VAL A 151 -6.04 -17.11 -3.40
CA VAL A 151 -7.03 -18.18 -3.17
C VAL A 151 -6.54 -19.50 -3.77
N ASP A 152 -5.94 -19.45 -4.96
CA ASP A 152 -5.42 -20.62 -5.68
C ASP A 152 -4.02 -21.08 -5.19
N ASN A 153 -3.47 -20.48 -4.11
CA ASN A 153 -2.13 -20.76 -3.57
C ASN A 153 -0.98 -20.65 -4.60
N GLN A 154 -1.13 -19.82 -5.63
CA GLN A 154 -0.13 -19.60 -6.69
C GLN A 154 0.92 -18.56 -6.26
N TYR A 155 1.54 -18.75 -5.08
CA TYR A 155 2.41 -17.78 -4.43
C TYR A 155 3.61 -17.33 -5.27
N LYS A 156 4.19 -18.21 -6.11
CA LYS A 156 5.34 -17.85 -6.97
C LYS A 156 4.97 -16.83 -8.05
N LYS A 157 3.83 -17.05 -8.72
CA LYS A 157 3.31 -16.13 -9.74
C LYS A 157 2.94 -14.80 -9.10
N MET A 158 2.31 -14.85 -7.93
CA MET A 158 1.93 -13.65 -7.18
C MET A 158 3.16 -12.85 -6.75
N LEU A 159 4.21 -13.49 -6.19
CA LEU A 159 5.43 -12.78 -5.80
C LEU A 159 6.10 -12.09 -6.99
N PHE A 160 6.23 -12.80 -8.12
CA PHE A 160 6.76 -12.21 -9.33
C PHE A 160 5.96 -10.98 -9.78
N ALA A 161 4.64 -11.09 -9.78
CA ALA A 161 3.75 -10.00 -10.15
C ALA A 161 3.84 -8.81 -9.16
N ILE A 162 3.98 -9.07 -7.84
CA ILE A 162 4.21 -8.04 -6.83
C ILE A 162 5.50 -7.26 -7.13
N ILE A 163 6.58 -7.96 -7.45
CA ILE A 163 7.87 -7.32 -7.78
C ILE A 163 7.72 -6.47 -9.05
N VAL A 164 7.16 -7.05 -10.11
CA VAL A 164 7.04 -6.35 -11.40
C VAL A 164 6.10 -5.16 -11.30
N TYR A 165 4.91 -5.34 -10.74
CA TYR A 165 3.90 -4.29 -10.63
C TYR A 165 4.24 -3.24 -9.54
N GLY A 166 4.71 -3.72 -8.38
CA GLY A 166 4.93 -2.87 -7.20
C GLY A 166 6.25 -2.12 -7.18
N LEU A 167 7.31 -2.62 -7.87
CA LEU A 167 8.63 -2.00 -7.85
C LEU A 167 8.98 -1.29 -9.15
N ILE A 168 8.74 -1.92 -10.32
CA ILE A 168 9.28 -1.41 -11.59
C ILE A 168 8.70 -0.03 -11.90
N GLY A 169 7.37 0.13 -11.86
CA GLY A 169 6.73 1.40 -12.15
C GLY A 169 7.22 2.55 -11.26
N PRO A 170 7.12 2.43 -9.92
CA PRO A 170 7.58 3.46 -9.00
C PRO A 170 9.07 3.79 -9.13
N ILE A 171 9.95 2.76 -9.24
CA ILE A 171 11.40 2.98 -9.34
C ILE A 171 11.76 3.66 -10.68
N VAL A 172 11.26 3.15 -11.81
CA VAL A 172 11.55 3.76 -13.11
C VAL A 172 10.96 5.16 -13.20
N GLY A 173 9.77 5.39 -12.61
CA GLY A 173 9.20 6.72 -12.45
C GLY A 173 10.16 7.64 -11.68
N ALA A 174 10.67 7.22 -10.53
CA ALA A 174 11.61 8.02 -9.74
C ALA A 174 12.92 8.30 -10.51
N LEU A 175 13.42 7.35 -11.31
CA LEU A 175 14.63 7.54 -12.09
C LEU A 175 14.51 8.62 -13.19
N THR A 176 13.30 9.04 -13.58
CA THR A 176 13.13 10.14 -14.56
C THR A 176 13.64 11.48 -14.04
N VAL A 177 13.83 11.63 -12.73
CA VAL A 177 14.45 12.82 -12.13
C VAL A 177 15.84 13.10 -12.70
N PHE A 178 16.60 12.06 -13.08
CA PHE A 178 17.92 12.20 -13.67
C PHE A 178 17.91 12.81 -15.10
N LEU A 179 16.74 12.92 -15.73
CA LEU A 179 16.60 13.51 -17.05
C LEU A 179 16.56 15.05 -17.04
N ASN A 180 16.52 15.68 -15.85
CA ASN A 180 16.48 17.13 -15.64
C ASN A 180 15.41 17.85 -16.51
N LEU A 181 14.19 17.32 -16.51
CA LEU A 181 13.06 17.86 -17.28
C LEU A 181 12.41 19.04 -16.54
N ASP A 182 11.80 19.98 -17.27
CA ASP A 182 11.19 21.22 -16.72
C ASP A 182 10.10 20.98 -15.66
N ASN A 183 9.44 19.81 -15.67
CA ASN A 183 8.42 19.46 -14.69
C ASN A 183 8.63 18.03 -14.16
N PRO A 184 9.65 17.82 -13.31
CA PRO A 184 10.08 16.48 -12.93
C PRO A 184 8.97 15.66 -12.27
N ILE A 185 8.10 16.28 -11.45
CA ILE A 185 7.00 15.58 -10.77
C ILE A 185 6.01 14.98 -11.75
N PHE A 186 5.65 15.72 -12.79
CA PHE A 186 4.76 15.21 -13.83
C PHE A 186 5.35 13.95 -14.49
N TYR A 187 6.63 13.98 -14.86
CA TYR A 187 7.29 12.85 -15.50
C TYR A 187 7.46 11.65 -14.56
N VAL A 188 7.78 11.88 -13.28
CA VAL A 188 7.84 10.82 -12.26
C VAL A 188 6.49 10.08 -12.17
N ILE A 189 5.40 10.83 -12.04
CA ILE A 189 4.05 10.26 -11.88
C ILE A 189 3.56 9.66 -13.21
N ALA A 190 3.77 10.33 -14.33
CA ALA A 190 3.36 9.84 -15.65
C ALA A 190 4.06 8.53 -16.02
N THR A 191 5.38 8.48 -15.87
CA THR A 191 6.17 7.28 -16.17
C THR A 191 5.77 6.11 -15.25
N ARG A 192 5.63 6.37 -13.95
CA ARG A 192 5.10 5.39 -13.01
C ARG A 192 3.75 4.84 -13.48
N THR A 193 2.80 5.71 -13.80
CA THR A 193 1.44 5.34 -14.20
C THR A 193 1.44 4.56 -15.51
N VAL A 194 2.17 5.02 -16.52
CA VAL A 194 2.25 4.35 -17.84
C VAL A 194 2.83 2.95 -17.71
N ILE A 195 3.91 2.79 -16.94
CA ILE A 195 4.52 1.47 -16.72
C ILE A 195 3.58 0.57 -15.94
N GLN A 196 2.94 1.06 -14.87
CA GLN A 196 1.99 0.26 -14.10
C GLN A 196 0.80 -0.18 -14.94
N LEU A 197 0.28 0.68 -15.80
CA LEU A 197 -0.79 0.33 -16.75
C LEU A 197 -0.31 -0.73 -17.76
N GLY A 198 0.88 -0.55 -18.34
CA GLY A 198 1.46 -1.54 -19.26
C GLY A 198 1.62 -2.92 -18.62
N VAL A 199 2.17 -2.95 -17.40
CA VAL A 199 2.31 -4.19 -16.60
C VAL A 199 0.94 -4.77 -16.21
N ALA A 200 -0.09 -3.95 -16.04
CA ALA A 200 -1.43 -4.40 -15.69
C ALA A 200 -2.22 -5.02 -16.86
N ILE A 201 -1.85 -4.78 -18.11
CA ILE A 201 -2.54 -5.32 -19.29
C ILE A 201 -2.72 -6.85 -19.23
N PRO A 202 -1.71 -7.66 -18.96
CA PRO A 202 -1.86 -9.10 -18.83
C PRO A 202 -2.84 -9.49 -17.72
N PHE A 203 -2.85 -8.78 -16.60
CA PHE A 203 -3.78 -9.04 -15.50
C PHE A 203 -5.21 -8.69 -15.89
N PHE A 204 -5.40 -7.55 -16.54
CA PHE A 204 -6.69 -7.13 -17.08
C PHE A 204 -7.28 -8.18 -18.04
N ILE A 205 -6.49 -8.62 -19.01
CA ILE A 205 -6.91 -9.66 -19.97
C ILE A 205 -7.20 -10.97 -19.24
N SER A 206 -6.35 -11.37 -18.28
CA SER A 206 -6.51 -12.60 -17.50
C SER A 206 -7.80 -12.61 -16.68
N ASN A 207 -8.27 -11.46 -16.20
CA ASN A 207 -9.50 -11.34 -15.41
C ASN A 207 -10.77 -11.61 -16.24
N TYR A 208 -10.70 -11.44 -17.56
CA TYR A 208 -11.78 -11.78 -18.50
C TYR A 208 -11.62 -13.15 -19.14
N LYS A 209 -10.48 -13.80 -18.98
CA LYS A 209 -10.21 -15.08 -19.64
C LYS A 209 -11.09 -16.21 -19.06
N GLY A 210 -11.72 -16.97 -19.96
CA GLY A 210 -12.48 -18.17 -19.60
C GLY A 210 -13.98 -17.93 -19.43
N THR A 211 -14.48 -16.75 -19.77
CA THR A 211 -15.92 -16.45 -19.81
C THR A 211 -16.28 -15.51 -20.96
N SER A 212 -17.45 -15.71 -21.55
CA SER A 212 -18.08 -14.74 -22.46
C SER A 212 -19.02 -13.78 -21.73
N THR A 213 -19.37 -14.10 -20.47
CA THR A 213 -20.26 -13.28 -19.64
C THR A 213 -19.44 -12.25 -18.86
N LEU A 214 -19.46 -11.00 -19.32
CA LEU A 214 -18.69 -9.91 -18.71
C LEU A 214 -19.41 -9.25 -17.53
N TRP A 215 -20.73 -9.44 -17.40
CA TRP A 215 -21.54 -8.79 -16.40
C TRP A 215 -22.67 -9.68 -15.90
N LYS A 216 -22.77 -9.86 -14.58
CA LYS A 216 -23.89 -10.51 -13.92
C LYS A 216 -24.42 -9.55 -12.83
N LYS A 217 -25.64 -9.07 -13.02
CA LYS A 217 -26.25 -8.03 -12.16
C LYS A 217 -26.21 -8.38 -10.68
N ASP A 218 -26.55 -9.64 -10.35
CA ASP A 218 -26.61 -10.09 -8.96
C ASP A 218 -25.26 -9.97 -8.26
N TYR A 219 -24.17 -10.37 -8.95
CA TYR A 219 -22.79 -10.25 -8.42
C TYR A 219 -22.37 -8.80 -8.22
N ALA A 220 -22.74 -7.92 -9.14
CA ALA A 220 -22.45 -6.50 -9.02
C ALA A 220 -23.19 -5.85 -7.83
N ILE A 221 -24.48 -6.17 -7.66
CA ILE A 221 -25.28 -5.68 -6.54
C ILE A 221 -24.75 -6.21 -5.21
N ASP A 222 -24.42 -7.50 -5.12
CA ASP A 222 -23.88 -8.11 -3.91
C ASP A 222 -22.53 -7.45 -3.54
N ALA A 223 -21.66 -7.21 -4.53
CA ALA A 223 -20.41 -6.53 -4.30
C ALA A 223 -20.58 -5.11 -3.77
N LEU A 224 -21.51 -4.34 -4.33
CA LEU A 224 -21.83 -2.99 -3.84
C LEU A 224 -22.42 -3.03 -2.43
N LYS A 225 -23.38 -3.91 -2.17
CA LYS A 225 -23.98 -4.09 -0.83
C LYS A 225 -22.94 -4.45 0.23
N TYR A 226 -21.92 -5.20 -0.14
CA TYR A 226 -20.83 -5.59 0.78
C TYR A 226 -19.81 -4.47 0.99
N ASN A 227 -19.32 -3.86 -0.09
CA ASN A 227 -18.19 -2.93 -0.01
C ASN A 227 -18.60 -1.50 0.37
N LEU A 228 -19.81 -1.04 -0.03
CA LEU A 228 -20.26 0.32 0.27
C LEU A 228 -20.37 0.60 1.78
N PRO A 229 -20.94 -0.28 2.62
CA PRO A 229 -20.93 -0.09 4.07
C PRO A 229 -19.55 -0.14 4.71
N LEU A 230 -18.57 -0.82 4.08
CA LEU A 230 -17.19 -0.89 4.56
C LEU A 230 -16.34 0.32 4.15
N MET A 231 -16.80 1.10 3.18
CA MET A 231 -16.09 2.29 2.69
C MET A 231 -15.76 3.30 3.82
N PRO A 232 -16.68 3.69 4.72
CA PRO A 232 -16.36 4.59 5.82
C PRO A 232 -15.27 4.06 6.75
N TYR A 233 -15.24 2.74 7.01
CA TYR A 233 -14.19 2.11 7.80
C TYR A 233 -12.82 2.24 7.12
N TYR A 234 -12.71 1.89 5.83
CA TYR A 234 -11.47 2.04 5.10
C TYR A 234 -11.04 3.50 4.98
N LEU A 235 -12.00 4.39 4.74
CA LEU A 235 -11.73 5.81 4.64
C LEU A 235 -11.23 6.40 5.96
N SER A 236 -11.81 6.01 7.10
CA SER A 236 -11.33 6.44 8.42
C SER A 236 -9.88 6.02 8.66
N MET A 237 -9.53 4.78 8.32
CA MET A 237 -8.16 4.26 8.46
C MET A 237 -7.15 5.06 7.62
N ILE A 238 -7.51 5.37 6.38
CA ILE A 238 -6.62 6.14 5.49
C ILE A 238 -6.54 7.60 5.91
N LEU A 239 -7.65 8.21 6.30
CA LEU A 239 -7.65 9.59 6.78
C LEU A 239 -6.78 9.77 8.02
N LEU A 240 -6.80 8.82 8.96
CA LEU A 240 -5.88 8.84 10.11
C LEU A 240 -4.40 8.86 9.72
N ASN A 241 -4.03 8.23 8.61
CA ASN A 241 -2.64 8.18 8.15
C ASN A 241 -2.21 9.38 7.29
N HIS A 242 -3.16 10.11 6.69
CA HIS A 242 -2.84 11.13 5.69
C HIS A 242 -3.39 12.52 6.01
N SER A 243 -4.36 12.67 6.94
CA SER A 243 -4.99 13.95 7.23
C SER A 243 -4.00 15.00 7.71
N ASP A 244 -3.07 14.64 8.58
CA ASP A 244 -2.07 15.55 9.12
C ASP A 244 -1.26 16.21 8.01
N ARG A 245 -0.78 15.40 7.07
CA ARG A 245 -0.02 15.86 5.91
C ARG A 245 -0.83 16.78 5.01
N LEU A 246 -2.11 16.45 4.77
CA LEU A 246 -3.00 17.27 3.97
C LEU A 246 -3.34 18.60 4.67
N MET A 247 -3.47 18.60 6.00
CA MET A 247 -3.70 19.80 6.79
C MET A 247 -2.46 20.71 6.78
N ILE A 248 -1.28 20.16 7.00
CA ILE A 248 -0.01 20.90 6.92
C ILE A 248 0.15 21.53 5.54
N GLN A 249 -0.11 20.79 4.46
CA GLN A 249 -0.04 21.34 3.11
C GLN A 249 -0.99 22.53 2.91
N LYS A 250 -2.16 22.52 3.52
CA LYS A 250 -3.15 23.60 3.41
C LYS A 250 -2.78 24.86 4.22
N ILE A 251 -2.09 24.68 5.35
CA ILE A 251 -1.76 25.77 6.30
C ILE A 251 -0.39 26.35 5.96
N ASP A 252 0.62 25.49 5.84
CA ASP A 252 2.04 25.86 5.78
C ASP A 252 2.68 25.61 4.40
N GLY A 253 1.99 24.85 3.52
CA GLY A 253 2.44 24.61 2.16
C GLY A 253 3.10 23.25 1.92
N TYR A 254 3.65 23.08 0.70
CA TYR A 254 4.20 21.79 0.27
C TYR A 254 5.56 21.47 0.90
N GLU A 255 6.36 22.47 1.25
CA GLU A 255 7.68 22.26 1.87
C GLU A 255 7.53 21.63 3.26
N ASP A 256 6.64 22.15 4.10
CA ASP A 256 6.39 21.60 5.44
C ASP A 256 5.69 20.23 5.36
N ALA A 257 4.80 20.03 4.39
CA ALA A 257 4.23 18.72 4.12
C ALA A 257 5.30 17.70 3.68
N ALA A 258 6.35 18.12 2.99
CA ALA A 258 7.49 17.29 2.63
C ALA A 258 8.31 16.90 3.87
N LEU A 259 8.65 17.88 4.75
CA LEU A 259 9.35 17.64 6.01
C LEU A 259 8.58 16.63 6.88
N TYR A 260 7.28 16.86 7.04
CA TYR A 260 6.40 15.95 7.78
C TYR A 260 6.39 14.54 7.14
N SER A 261 6.35 14.44 5.81
CA SER A 261 6.30 13.16 5.10
C SER A 261 7.56 12.33 5.28
N VAL A 262 8.73 12.97 5.32
CA VAL A 262 10.02 12.31 5.59
C VAL A 262 10.05 11.83 7.04
N SER A 263 9.67 12.68 8.00
CA SER A 263 9.59 12.32 9.43
C SER A 263 8.63 11.15 9.66
N TYR A 264 7.45 11.21 9.06
CA TYR A 264 6.45 10.15 9.15
C TYR A 264 6.96 8.82 8.59
N SER A 265 7.62 8.87 7.43
CA SER A 265 8.21 7.66 6.81
C SER A 265 9.34 7.09 7.65
N ALA A 266 10.12 7.93 8.32
CA ALA A 266 11.14 7.52 9.27
C ALA A 266 10.49 6.82 10.48
N ALA A 267 9.50 7.43 11.12
CA ALA A 267 8.79 6.88 12.27
C ALA A 267 8.01 5.57 11.96
N MET A 268 7.69 5.31 10.69
CA MET A 268 7.02 4.06 10.29
C MET A 268 7.86 2.79 10.47
N VAL A 269 9.17 2.90 10.75
CA VAL A 269 10.02 1.74 11.05
C VAL A 269 9.52 1.03 12.30
N ILE A 270 9.19 1.77 13.36
CA ILE A 270 8.66 1.19 14.59
C ILE A 270 7.31 0.50 14.39
N PHE A 271 6.46 1.05 13.51
CA PHE A 271 5.19 0.42 13.18
C PHE A 271 5.36 -0.96 12.55
N VAL A 272 6.40 -1.15 11.71
CA VAL A 272 6.72 -2.47 11.13
C VAL A 272 7.17 -3.45 12.22
N ILE A 273 8.00 -3.00 13.15
CA ILE A 273 8.50 -3.81 14.28
C ILE A 273 7.32 -4.19 15.20
N SER A 274 6.51 -3.22 15.60
CA SER A 274 5.32 -3.42 16.43
C SER A 274 4.32 -4.37 15.78
N GLY A 275 4.10 -4.24 14.47
CA GLY A 275 3.24 -5.15 13.71
C GLY A 275 3.74 -6.60 13.71
N ALA A 276 5.03 -6.82 13.56
CA ALA A 276 5.65 -8.15 13.62
C ALA A 276 5.53 -8.78 15.03
N LEU A 277 5.75 -7.98 16.06
CA LEU A 277 5.57 -8.39 17.47
C LEU A 277 4.10 -8.73 17.76
N ASN A 278 3.17 -7.88 17.31
CA ASN A 278 1.74 -8.07 17.51
C ASN A 278 1.27 -9.41 16.89
N LEU A 279 1.65 -9.70 15.64
CA LEU A 279 1.32 -10.98 15.00
C LEU A 279 1.85 -12.20 15.78
N SER A 280 3.07 -12.09 16.31
CA SER A 280 3.69 -13.17 17.09
C SER A 280 3.00 -13.35 18.44
N LEU A 281 2.72 -12.24 19.14
CA LEU A 281 2.05 -12.25 20.44
C LEU A 281 0.59 -12.72 20.32
N GLN A 282 -0.12 -12.31 19.27
CA GLN A 282 -1.50 -12.73 19.03
C GLN A 282 -1.61 -14.25 18.83
N ALA A 283 -0.74 -14.83 18.00
CA ALA A 283 -0.74 -16.28 17.77
C ALA A 283 -0.44 -17.08 19.05
N TRP A 284 0.49 -16.59 19.89
CA TRP A 284 0.81 -17.17 21.17
C TRP A 284 -0.34 -17.01 22.16
N LEU A 285 -0.91 -15.81 22.28
CA LEU A 285 -2.01 -15.51 23.21
C LEU A 285 -3.22 -16.41 22.95
N PHE A 286 -3.61 -16.62 21.69
CA PHE A 286 -4.73 -17.51 21.36
C PHE A 286 -4.46 -18.97 21.73
N LYS A 287 -3.20 -19.45 21.66
CA LYS A 287 -2.85 -20.80 22.13
C LYS A 287 -2.96 -20.90 23.63
N GLU A 288 -2.45 -19.91 24.35
CA GLU A 288 -2.41 -19.87 25.80
C GLU A 288 -3.81 -19.72 26.45
N LEU A 289 -4.69 -18.95 25.80
CA LEU A 289 -6.09 -18.84 26.24
C LEU A 289 -6.85 -20.16 26.15
N LYS A 290 -6.46 -21.08 25.27
CA LYS A 290 -7.04 -22.44 25.19
C LYS A 290 -6.58 -23.33 26.32
N LEU A 291 -5.40 -23.11 26.89
CA LEU A 291 -4.77 -24.00 27.89
C LEU A 291 -5.21 -23.70 29.32
N LYS A 292 -6.06 -22.70 29.59
CA LYS A 292 -6.60 -22.31 30.91
C LYS A 292 -5.58 -22.12 32.05
N ASP A 293 -4.26 -22.06 31.74
CA ASP A 293 -3.22 -22.02 32.76
C ASP A 293 -2.51 -20.68 32.89
N SER A 294 -2.22 -20.30 34.10
CA SER A 294 -1.33 -19.27 34.65
C SER A 294 -1.32 -17.84 34.01
N SER A 295 -1.87 -16.90 34.77
CA SER A 295 -1.86 -15.44 34.45
C SER A 295 -0.47 -14.78 34.54
N LYS A 296 0.49 -15.34 35.28
CA LYS A 296 1.82 -14.72 35.54
C LYS A 296 2.73 -14.70 34.34
N ASP A 297 2.78 -15.74 33.52
CA ASP A 297 3.63 -15.76 32.32
C ASP A 297 3.09 -14.85 31.19
N LYS A 298 1.77 -14.67 31.15
CA LYS A 298 1.11 -13.79 30.18
C LYS A 298 1.48 -12.32 30.40
N SER A 299 1.45 -11.86 31.65
CA SER A 299 1.85 -10.50 32.03
C SER A 299 3.32 -10.24 31.69
N LYS A 300 4.21 -11.21 31.98
CA LYS A 300 5.64 -11.10 31.71
C LYS A 300 5.95 -10.93 30.22
N LEU A 301 5.27 -11.69 29.34
CA LEU A 301 5.51 -11.62 27.91
C LEU A 301 5.00 -10.31 27.30
N ILE A 302 3.83 -9.83 27.74
CA ILE A 302 3.30 -8.52 27.33
C ILE A 302 4.26 -7.41 27.77
N THR A 303 4.74 -7.45 29.01
CA THR A 303 5.69 -6.49 29.54
C THR A 303 7.00 -6.48 28.73
N VAL A 304 7.54 -7.66 28.41
CA VAL A 304 8.76 -7.77 27.58
C VAL A 304 8.52 -7.20 26.17
N GLY A 305 7.36 -7.50 25.55
CA GLY A 305 7.00 -6.92 24.26
C GLY A 305 6.91 -5.40 24.29
N THR A 306 6.26 -4.85 25.32
CA THR A 306 6.17 -3.39 25.51
C THR A 306 7.54 -2.75 25.72
N ILE A 307 8.42 -3.37 26.52
CA ILE A 307 9.80 -2.88 26.74
C ILE A 307 10.58 -2.89 25.42
N ILE A 308 10.46 -3.92 24.60
CA ILE A 308 11.12 -3.97 23.29
C ILE A 308 10.65 -2.84 22.39
N VAL A 309 9.34 -2.61 22.31
CA VAL A 309 8.78 -1.50 21.48
C VAL A 309 9.27 -0.15 21.99
N ALA A 310 9.22 0.08 23.33
CA ALA A 310 9.70 1.31 23.93
C ALA A 310 11.21 1.54 23.68
N PHE A 311 12.01 0.48 23.79
CA PHE A 311 13.43 0.56 23.48
C PHE A 311 13.69 0.89 22.00
N CYS A 312 12.94 0.26 21.08
CA CYS A 312 13.03 0.57 19.66
C CYS A 312 12.62 2.02 19.35
N ALA A 313 11.56 2.53 20.01
CA ALA A 313 11.15 3.93 19.85
C ALA A 313 12.24 4.90 20.32
N ILE A 314 12.82 4.66 21.49
CA ILE A 314 13.92 5.49 22.00
C ILE A 314 15.13 5.42 21.06
N ALA A 315 15.51 4.23 20.60
CA ALA A 315 16.61 4.06 19.67
C ALA A 315 16.37 4.81 18.36
N GLU A 316 15.15 4.76 17.84
CA GLU A 316 14.74 5.47 16.63
C GLU A 316 14.82 6.99 16.80
N ILE A 317 14.34 7.52 17.93
CA ILE A 317 14.44 8.95 18.27
C ILE A 317 15.91 9.39 18.39
N VAL A 318 16.76 8.60 19.04
CA VAL A 318 18.19 8.90 19.19
C VAL A 318 18.90 8.89 17.82
N MET A 319 18.51 7.98 16.93
CA MET A 319 19.06 7.86 15.58
C MET A 319 18.34 8.73 14.54
N ALA A 320 17.41 9.60 14.97
CA ALA A 320 16.63 10.43 14.06
C ALA A 320 17.48 11.25 13.08
N PRO A 321 18.60 11.91 13.51
CA PRO A 321 19.44 12.65 12.59
C PRO A 321 20.03 11.79 11.47
N GLU A 322 20.51 10.59 11.77
CA GLU A 322 21.10 9.67 10.81
C GLU A 322 20.03 9.11 9.87
N ILE A 323 18.88 8.73 10.42
CA ILE A 323 17.76 8.19 9.63
C ILE A 323 17.26 9.26 8.65
N ILE A 324 17.04 10.48 9.11
CA ILE A 324 16.57 11.58 8.25
C ILE A 324 17.60 11.95 7.21
N LEU A 325 18.88 11.95 7.59
CA LEU A 325 19.98 12.22 6.64
C LEU A 325 20.01 11.17 5.50
N ILE A 326 19.78 9.91 5.82
CA ILE A 326 19.72 8.82 4.83
C ILE A 326 18.47 8.94 3.96
N LEU A 327 17.32 9.21 4.55
CA LEU A 327 16.03 9.22 3.86
C LEU A 327 15.78 10.50 3.06
N GLY A 328 16.19 11.66 3.61
CA GLY A 328 15.87 12.99 3.06
C GLY A 328 17.08 13.82 2.64
N GLY A 329 18.26 13.49 3.17
CA GLY A 329 19.45 14.33 3.01
C GLY A 329 19.45 15.58 3.90
N LYS A 330 20.46 16.44 3.73
CA LYS A 330 20.69 17.60 4.59
C LYS A 330 19.56 18.63 4.63
N LYS A 331 18.81 18.78 3.53
CA LYS A 331 17.71 19.73 3.40
C LYS A 331 16.48 19.39 4.23
N TYR A 332 16.40 18.13 4.75
CA TYR A 332 15.30 17.67 5.60
C TYR A 332 15.70 17.55 7.08
N LEU A 333 16.84 18.12 7.52
CA LEU A 333 17.28 18.01 8.92
C LEU A 333 16.28 18.63 9.92
N GLU A 334 15.51 19.63 9.52
CA GLU A 334 14.45 20.22 10.37
C GLU A 334 13.36 19.19 10.72
N ALA A 335 13.16 18.16 9.89
CA ALA A 335 12.25 17.06 10.13
C ALA A 335 12.57 16.26 11.40
N ILE A 336 13.80 16.36 11.95
CA ILE A 336 14.22 15.73 13.21
C ILE A 336 13.27 16.11 14.37
N TRP A 337 12.81 17.35 14.41
CA TRP A 337 11.95 17.84 15.49
C TRP A 337 10.51 17.28 15.43
N VAL A 338 10.06 16.85 14.26
CA VAL A 338 8.74 16.27 14.04
C VAL A 338 8.72 14.76 14.31
N MET A 339 9.88 14.10 14.23
CA MET A 339 9.98 12.64 14.35
C MET A 339 9.65 12.09 15.76
N PRO A 340 10.07 12.69 16.89
CA PRO A 340 9.80 12.14 18.22
C PRO A 340 8.32 11.98 18.55
N PRO A 341 7.43 12.98 18.36
CA PRO A 341 6.00 12.79 18.60
C PRO A 341 5.39 11.72 17.70
N LEU A 342 5.86 11.57 16.46
CA LEU A 342 5.38 10.54 15.53
C LEU A 342 5.83 9.13 15.93
N ALA A 343 7.02 8.98 16.51
CA ALA A 343 7.53 7.68 16.97
C ALA A 343 6.83 7.19 18.25
N ILE A 344 6.21 8.10 19.02
CA ILE A 344 5.52 7.77 20.29
C ILE A 344 4.02 7.55 20.06
N SER A 345 3.42 8.13 19.02
CA SER A 345 1.98 8.05 18.69
C SER A 345 1.59 6.69 18.12
#